data_f812e1e13ec05b2d77945963026276a4
#
_entry.id   f812e1e13ec05b2d77945963026276a4
#
_cell.length_a   1.000
_cell.length_b   1.000
_cell.length_c   1.000
_cell.angle_alpha   90.00
_cell.angle_beta   90.00
_cell.angle_gamma   90.00
#
_symmetry.space_group_name_H-M   'P 1'
#
loop_
_entity.id
_entity.type
_entity.pdbx_description
1 polymer ?
#
loop_
_entity_poly.entity_id
_entity_poly.type
_entity_poly.pdbx_seq_one_letter_code
_entity_poly.pdbx_strand_id
1 'polypeptide(L)'
;MCVKGCPIGNNIPEFIHELSKGNMGAAMSVINETSTLPAVCGRVCPHENQCQGNCVLGKKGEPIKIGKLESFIADFDTEMNLIRENLPQKTRGKVAVIGSGPAGLTVSGLLARKGFHVTVFEAQQQAGGVLLYGIPEYRLPNSVVRNEIKKIEDLGVEFRTGITIGRDNQTIDSIFKEGYDAIFIGTGTSLPKTVDLPGVTLHGVHQSIALLHQVNAYNDGAVSKRHIPLREGEKVAVIGCGNVAMDAARTAIRFGTDVTVVYRGKPDNMSASEKEYQEALAEGVNFLWEHEPKAFVGDDKGKVRHVVVNTPEGEKTLPFDRVFLAVGSRPANRIVSTADGIEVDAKGYVITHEHPYGMTTRRGVFAGGDVVHRPQTVVLAVKAAKEVAEGIARYVDAIRLLDHVNQLEQKA
;
A
#
# COMPACT_ATOMS: atom_id res chain seq x y z
N MET A 1 2.09 -25.52 7.64
CA MET A 1 2.84 -25.05 6.46
C MET A 1 2.27 -23.72 5.97
N CYS A 2 0.97 -23.62 5.61
CA CYS A 2 0.33 -22.38 5.16
C CYS A 2 0.46 -21.21 6.17
N VAL A 3 0.31 -21.46 7.48
CA VAL A 3 0.54 -20.44 8.54
C VAL A 3 1.95 -19.86 8.47
N LYS A 4 2.99 -20.69 8.28
CA LYS A 4 4.37 -20.21 8.11
C LYS A 4 4.59 -19.44 6.82
N GLY A 5 3.78 -19.72 5.79
CA GLY A 5 3.80 -18.97 4.54
C GLY A 5 3.03 -17.64 4.61
N CYS A 6 2.22 -17.43 5.64
CA CYS A 6 1.51 -16.17 5.85
C CYS A 6 2.41 -15.19 6.62
N PRO A 7 2.75 -14.00 6.07
CA PRO A 7 3.62 -13.04 6.73
C PRO A 7 3.13 -12.57 8.10
N ILE A 8 1.80 -12.52 8.31
CA ILE A 8 1.17 -12.13 9.58
C ILE A 8 0.82 -13.32 10.47
N GLY A 9 1.10 -14.57 10.03
CA GLY A 9 0.87 -15.76 10.82
C GLY A 9 -0.61 -16.14 11.04
N ASN A 10 -1.49 -15.82 10.09
CA ASN A 10 -2.92 -16.10 10.19
C ASN A 10 -3.16 -17.59 10.42
N ASN A 11 -4.03 -17.95 11.40
CA ASN A 11 -4.35 -19.35 11.73
C ASN A 11 -5.30 -19.97 10.70
N ILE A 12 -4.73 -20.22 9.51
CA ILE A 12 -5.46 -20.66 8.33
C ILE A 12 -6.19 -22.00 8.53
N PRO A 13 -5.59 -23.03 9.16
CA PRO A 13 -6.32 -24.28 9.41
C PRO A 13 -7.58 -24.09 10.24
N GLU A 14 -7.52 -23.23 11.27
CA GLU A 14 -8.62 -23.01 12.20
C GLU A 14 -9.77 -22.25 11.53
N PHE A 15 -9.51 -21.14 10.84
CA PHE A 15 -10.60 -20.42 10.19
C PHE A 15 -11.27 -21.27 9.08
N ILE A 16 -10.51 -22.13 8.37
CA ILE A 16 -11.06 -23.04 7.38
C ILE A 16 -11.91 -24.13 8.07
N HIS A 17 -11.46 -24.61 9.24
CA HIS A 17 -12.20 -25.59 10.03
C HIS A 17 -13.54 -25.02 10.51
N GLU A 18 -13.56 -23.80 11.06
CA GLU A 18 -14.80 -23.14 11.47
C GLU A 18 -15.71 -22.85 10.26
N LEU A 19 -15.13 -22.41 9.13
CA LEU A 19 -15.88 -22.24 7.88
C LEU A 19 -16.54 -23.55 7.44
N SER A 20 -15.83 -24.69 7.52
CA SER A 20 -16.35 -26.01 7.12
C SER A 20 -17.54 -26.49 7.98
N LYS A 21 -17.69 -25.95 9.18
CA LYS A 21 -18.84 -26.18 10.08
C LYS A 21 -19.98 -25.20 9.82
N GLY A 22 -19.81 -24.22 8.94
CA GLY A 22 -20.76 -23.12 8.74
C GLY A 22 -20.66 -22.00 9.77
N ASN A 23 -19.63 -22.00 10.63
CA ASN A 23 -19.40 -21.05 11.72
C ASN A 23 -18.68 -19.79 11.21
N MET A 24 -19.35 -18.95 10.45
CA MET A 24 -18.76 -17.75 9.84
C MET A 24 -18.20 -16.76 10.87
N GLY A 25 -18.94 -16.51 11.97
CA GLY A 25 -18.48 -15.61 13.02
C GLY A 25 -17.23 -16.11 13.73
N ALA A 26 -17.14 -17.41 14.03
CA ALA A 26 -15.92 -18.00 14.61
C ALA A 26 -14.74 -17.96 13.64
N ALA A 27 -14.97 -18.25 12.35
CA ALA A 27 -13.94 -18.14 11.32
C ALA A 27 -13.40 -16.72 11.21
N MET A 28 -14.28 -15.71 11.23
CA MET A 28 -13.88 -14.30 11.19
C MET A 28 -13.13 -13.89 12.47
N SER A 29 -13.56 -14.37 13.64
CA SER A 29 -12.84 -14.10 14.89
C SER A 29 -11.41 -14.61 14.85
N VAL A 30 -11.18 -15.82 14.35
CA VAL A 30 -9.82 -16.37 14.15
C VAL A 30 -8.98 -15.51 13.20
N ILE A 31 -9.56 -15.04 12.11
CA ILE A 31 -8.87 -14.15 11.17
C ILE A 31 -8.47 -12.84 11.86
N ASN A 32 -9.38 -12.24 12.64
CA ASN A 32 -9.17 -10.96 13.32
C ASN A 32 -8.09 -10.98 14.40
N GLU A 33 -7.69 -12.14 14.92
CA GLU A 33 -6.56 -12.26 15.86
C GLU A 33 -5.25 -11.77 15.24
N THR A 34 -5.10 -11.93 13.93
CA THR A 34 -3.84 -11.63 13.24
C THR A 34 -3.98 -10.63 12.09
N SER A 35 -5.10 -10.62 11.38
CA SER A 35 -5.35 -9.75 10.22
C SER A 35 -6.17 -8.53 10.64
N THR A 36 -5.70 -7.34 10.23
CA THR A 36 -6.43 -6.07 10.42
C THR A 36 -7.13 -5.59 9.16
N LEU A 37 -6.82 -6.18 8.02
CA LEU A 37 -7.39 -5.86 6.71
C LEU A 37 -7.67 -7.15 5.92
N PRO A 38 -8.53 -8.06 6.44
CA PRO A 38 -8.70 -9.39 5.86
C PRO A 38 -9.33 -9.36 4.46
N ALA A 39 -10.33 -8.50 4.22
CA ALA A 39 -10.96 -8.39 2.92
C ALA A 39 -9.98 -7.90 1.83
N VAL A 40 -9.01 -7.07 2.22
CA VAL A 40 -7.92 -6.61 1.35
C VAL A 40 -6.89 -7.71 1.13
N CYS A 41 -6.36 -8.31 2.22
CA CYS A 41 -5.34 -9.37 2.14
C CYS A 41 -5.83 -10.56 1.33
N GLY A 42 -7.06 -11.00 1.51
CA GLY A 42 -7.66 -12.10 0.76
C GLY A 42 -7.74 -11.85 -0.76
N ARG A 43 -7.65 -10.59 -1.22
CA ARG A 43 -7.69 -10.22 -2.64
C ARG A 43 -6.34 -9.94 -3.25
N VAL A 44 -5.44 -9.24 -2.53
CA VAL A 44 -4.23 -8.65 -3.13
C VAL A 44 -2.91 -9.28 -2.71
N CYS A 45 -2.92 -10.19 -1.72
CA CYS A 45 -1.70 -10.94 -1.39
C CYS A 45 -1.25 -11.82 -2.56
N PRO A 46 0.05 -11.97 -2.79
CA PRO A 46 0.60 -12.96 -3.73
C PRO A 46 0.52 -14.37 -3.08
N HIS A 47 -0.69 -14.92 -2.99
CA HIS A 47 -0.98 -16.15 -2.25
C HIS A 47 -0.16 -17.35 -2.75
N GLU A 48 0.14 -17.39 -4.05
CA GLU A 48 0.97 -18.41 -4.69
C GLU A 48 2.39 -18.46 -4.14
N ASN A 49 2.93 -17.32 -3.69
CA ASN A 49 4.26 -17.24 -3.08
C ASN A 49 4.21 -17.27 -1.53
N GLN A 50 3.01 -17.24 -0.95
CA GLN A 50 2.77 -17.16 0.49
C GLN A 50 2.01 -18.37 1.01
N CYS A 51 0.84 -18.15 1.61
CA CYS A 51 0.06 -19.19 2.28
C CYS A 51 -0.36 -20.34 1.35
N GLN A 52 -0.80 -20.01 0.15
CA GLN A 52 -1.29 -20.98 -0.84
C GLN A 52 -0.13 -21.78 -1.44
N GLY A 53 0.99 -21.15 -1.78
CA GLY A 53 2.22 -21.82 -2.22
C GLY A 53 2.82 -22.76 -1.17
N ASN A 54 2.51 -22.54 0.13
CA ASN A 54 2.90 -23.41 1.23
C ASN A 54 1.81 -24.42 1.64
N CYS A 55 0.73 -24.54 0.87
CA CYS A 55 -0.35 -25.47 1.17
C CYS A 55 0.11 -26.93 0.95
N VAL A 56 -0.10 -27.77 1.97
CA VAL A 56 0.30 -29.19 1.91
C VAL A 56 -0.45 -29.98 0.83
N LEU A 57 -1.69 -29.60 0.52
CA LEU A 57 -2.49 -30.22 -0.52
C LEU A 57 -1.95 -29.90 -1.92
N GLY A 58 -1.30 -28.76 -2.10
CA GLY A 58 -0.63 -28.37 -3.35
C GLY A 58 0.52 -29.29 -3.76
N LYS A 59 1.02 -30.13 -2.83
CA LYS A 59 2.04 -31.15 -3.15
C LYS A 59 1.48 -32.36 -3.89
N LYS A 60 0.16 -32.60 -3.81
CA LYS A 60 -0.51 -33.78 -4.37
C LYS A 60 -1.64 -33.44 -5.34
N GLY A 61 -1.93 -32.14 -5.50
CA GLY A 61 -3.00 -31.64 -6.34
C GLY A 61 -3.05 -30.13 -6.29
N GLU A 62 -4.25 -29.54 -6.39
CA GLU A 62 -4.42 -28.09 -6.27
C GLU A 62 -4.38 -27.63 -4.81
N PRO A 63 -3.67 -26.52 -4.52
CA PRO A 63 -3.71 -25.91 -3.20
C PRO A 63 -5.09 -25.31 -2.89
N ILE A 64 -5.45 -25.27 -1.63
CA ILE A 64 -6.67 -24.55 -1.17
C ILE A 64 -6.53 -23.06 -1.56
N LYS A 65 -7.58 -22.49 -2.15
CA LYS A 65 -7.63 -21.06 -2.53
C LYS A 65 -7.87 -20.19 -1.30
N ILE A 66 -6.89 -20.17 -0.40
CA ILE A 66 -6.96 -19.56 0.95
C ILE A 66 -7.41 -18.11 0.90
N GLY A 67 -6.83 -17.30 0.02
CA GLY A 67 -7.22 -15.89 -0.11
C GLY A 67 -8.68 -15.69 -0.50
N LYS A 68 -9.24 -16.57 -1.37
CA LYS A 68 -10.67 -16.50 -1.72
C LYS A 68 -11.57 -16.84 -0.54
N LEU A 69 -11.17 -17.79 0.31
CA LEU A 69 -11.92 -18.12 1.51
C LEU A 69 -11.83 -16.98 2.53
N GLU A 70 -10.65 -16.40 2.73
CA GLU A 70 -10.44 -15.25 3.62
C GLU A 70 -11.31 -14.05 3.18
N SER A 71 -11.27 -13.68 1.89
CA SER A 71 -12.09 -12.57 1.37
C SER A 71 -13.59 -12.88 1.47
N PHE A 72 -14.01 -14.11 1.22
CA PHE A 72 -15.42 -14.51 1.34
C PHE A 72 -15.93 -14.37 2.79
N ILE A 73 -15.16 -14.83 3.78
CA ILE A 73 -15.52 -14.70 5.20
C ILE A 73 -15.60 -13.23 5.60
N ALA A 74 -14.62 -12.41 5.15
CA ALA A 74 -14.59 -10.99 5.47
C ALA A 74 -15.73 -10.18 4.83
N ASP A 75 -16.12 -10.54 3.59
CA ASP A 75 -17.27 -9.93 2.91
C ASP A 75 -18.56 -10.30 3.63
N PHE A 76 -18.73 -11.57 3.97
CA PHE A 76 -19.92 -12.05 4.69
C PHE A 76 -20.06 -11.39 6.06
N ASP A 77 -18.94 -11.23 6.81
CA ASP A 77 -18.94 -10.46 8.05
C ASP A 77 -19.38 -9.01 7.85
N THR A 78 -18.92 -8.39 6.78
CA THR A 78 -19.29 -7.01 6.44
C THR A 78 -20.78 -6.87 6.13
N GLU A 79 -21.35 -7.82 5.37
CA GLU A 79 -22.76 -7.82 5.00
C GLU A 79 -23.67 -8.11 6.20
N MET A 80 -23.29 -9.06 7.04
CA MET A 80 -24.11 -9.56 8.14
C MET A 80 -23.81 -8.88 9.49
N ASN A 81 -22.72 -8.09 9.57
CA ASN A 81 -22.26 -7.44 10.81
C ASN A 81 -22.14 -8.43 11.98
N LEU A 82 -21.42 -9.55 11.73
CA LEU A 82 -21.33 -10.68 12.68
C LEU A 82 -20.48 -10.35 13.90
N ILE A 83 -19.36 -9.65 13.69
CA ILE A 83 -18.44 -9.32 14.76
C ILE A 83 -18.72 -7.91 15.28
N ARG A 84 -19.16 -7.85 16.53
CA ARG A 84 -19.29 -6.59 17.29
C ARG A 84 -18.22 -6.55 18.35
N GLU A 85 -17.29 -5.64 18.22
CA GLU A 85 -16.20 -5.50 19.19
C GLU A 85 -16.65 -4.66 20.40
N ASN A 86 -16.43 -5.19 21.61
CA ASN A 86 -16.53 -4.39 22.83
C ASN A 86 -15.26 -3.58 22.99
N LEU A 87 -15.36 -2.28 22.74
CA LEU A 87 -14.21 -1.41 22.78
C LEU A 87 -13.85 -1.02 24.21
N PRO A 88 -12.55 -1.04 24.58
CA PRO A 88 -12.11 -0.51 25.85
C PRO A 88 -12.28 1.01 25.90
N GLN A 89 -12.40 1.56 27.11
CA GLN A 89 -12.36 2.99 27.30
C GLN A 89 -11.04 3.59 26.76
N LYS A 90 -11.13 4.73 26.12
CA LYS A 90 -9.98 5.43 25.52
C LYS A 90 -9.19 6.21 26.58
N THR A 91 -8.41 5.53 27.41
CA THR A 91 -7.70 6.11 28.56
C THR A 91 -6.18 6.04 28.46
N ARG A 92 -5.63 5.25 27.52
CA ARG A 92 -4.18 4.97 27.45
C ARG A 92 -3.34 6.07 26.84
N GLY A 93 -3.95 7.06 26.17
CA GLY A 93 -3.23 8.18 25.56
C GLY A 93 -3.73 8.52 24.18
N LYS A 94 -3.06 9.47 23.54
CA LYS A 94 -3.40 9.98 22.20
C LYS A 94 -2.27 9.68 21.23
N VAL A 95 -2.60 9.09 20.08
CA VAL A 95 -1.62 8.79 19.03
C VAL A 95 -2.08 9.41 17.70
N ALA A 96 -1.19 10.14 17.06
CA ALA A 96 -1.39 10.65 15.71
C ALA A 96 -0.78 9.66 14.68
N VAL A 97 -1.52 9.37 13.62
CA VAL A 97 -1.08 8.53 12.52
C VAL A 97 -1.04 9.38 11.25
N ILE A 98 0.10 9.45 10.58
CA ILE A 98 0.27 10.22 9.35
C ILE A 98 0.29 9.28 8.16
N GLY A 99 -0.77 9.34 7.35
CA GLY A 99 -1.02 8.45 6.21
C GLY A 99 -1.99 7.32 6.54
N SER A 100 -2.95 7.11 5.68
CA SER A 100 -4.03 6.13 5.80
C SER A 100 -3.87 4.91 4.87
N GLY A 101 -2.64 4.62 4.44
CA GLY A 101 -2.32 3.37 3.72
C GLY A 101 -2.37 2.14 4.63
N PRO A 102 -2.01 0.96 4.12
CA PRO A 102 -2.09 -0.31 4.89
C PRO A 102 -1.44 -0.25 6.27
N ALA A 103 -0.26 0.37 6.38
CA ALA A 103 0.44 0.49 7.65
C ALA A 103 -0.30 1.42 8.63
N GLY A 104 -0.75 2.60 8.16
CA GLY A 104 -1.50 3.54 8.99
C GLY A 104 -2.83 2.98 9.48
N LEU A 105 -3.60 2.34 8.59
CA LEU A 105 -4.86 1.68 8.96
C LEU A 105 -4.64 0.56 10.00
N THR A 106 -3.57 -0.22 9.83
CA THR A 106 -3.22 -1.30 10.77
C THR A 106 -2.87 -0.75 12.15
N VAL A 107 -1.96 0.24 12.23
CA VAL A 107 -1.58 0.87 13.51
C VAL A 107 -2.81 1.48 14.18
N SER A 108 -3.64 2.19 13.42
CA SER A 108 -4.83 2.86 13.94
C SER A 108 -5.82 1.89 14.57
N GLY A 109 -6.17 0.82 13.85
CA GLY A 109 -7.09 -0.19 14.35
C GLY A 109 -6.57 -0.91 15.59
N LEU A 110 -5.29 -1.30 15.59
CA LEU A 110 -4.67 -1.99 16.72
C LEU A 110 -4.58 -1.11 17.98
N LEU A 111 -4.18 0.15 17.84
CA LEU A 111 -4.10 1.07 18.98
C LEU A 111 -5.49 1.44 19.50
N ALA A 112 -6.47 1.61 18.61
CA ALA A 112 -7.85 1.85 19.03
C ALA A 112 -8.41 0.70 19.86
N ARG A 113 -8.18 -0.57 19.46
CA ARG A 113 -8.53 -1.76 20.24
C ARG A 113 -7.81 -1.84 21.58
N LYS A 114 -6.63 -1.24 21.69
CA LYS A 114 -5.85 -1.18 22.95
C LYS A 114 -6.28 -0.02 23.87
N GLY A 115 -7.28 0.79 23.52
CA GLY A 115 -7.79 1.89 24.35
C GLY A 115 -7.05 3.23 24.16
N PHE A 116 -6.40 3.44 23.03
CA PHE A 116 -5.84 4.74 22.65
C PHE A 116 -6.86 5.60 21.90
N HIS A 117 -6.79 6.91 22.07
CA HIS A 117 -7.37 7.87 21.12
C HIS A 117 -6.45 7.94 19.90
N VAL A 118 -6.99 7.66 18.73
CA VAL A 118 -6.20 7.66 17.49
C VAL A 118 -6.81 8.62 16.49
N THR A 119 -5.98 9.52 15.94
CA THR A 119 -6.35 10.41 14.83
C THR A 119 -5.44 10.14 13.66
N VAL A 120 -6.02 9.88 12.50
CA VAL A 120 -5.32 9.68 11.23
C VAL A 120 -5.35 10.96 10.42
N PHE A 121 -4.19 11.47 10.05
CA PHE A 121 -4.02 12.60 9.14
C PHE A 121 -3.70 12.08 7.75
N GLU A 122 -4.54 12.40 6.78
CA GLU A 122 -4.41 11.95 5.39
C GLU A 122 -4.37 13.15 4.45
N ALA A 123 -3.39 13.16 3.54
CA ALA A 123 -3.21 14.25 2.58
C ALA A 123 -4.27 14.25 1.45
N GLN A 124 -4.79 13.09 1.10
CA GLN A 124 -5.84 12.94 0.10
C GLN A 124 -7.22 13.23 0.70
N GLN A 125 -8.22 13.41 -0.18
CA GLN A 125 -9.60 13.69 0.23
C GLN A 125 -10.30 12.46 0.83
N GLN A 126 -9.83 11.26 0.51
CA GLN A 126 -10.34 10.01 1.06
C GLN A 126 -9.18 9.21 1.67
N ALA A 127 -9.45 8.51 2.76
CA ALA A 127 -8.50 7.58 3.35
C ALA A 127 -8.37 6.30 2.51
N GLY A 128 -7.23 5.60 2.63
CA GLY A 128 -6.97 4.33 1.96
C GLY A 128 -5.60 4.23 1.30
N GLY A 129 -4.95 5.36 1.01
CA GLY A 129 -3.63 5.38 0.38
C GLY A 129 -3.59 4.56 -0.90
N VAL A 130 -2.54 3.73 -1.05
CA VAL A 130 -2.36 2.88 -2.25
C VAL A 130 -3.52 1.90 -2.48
N LEU A 131 -4.25 1.51 -1.45
CA LEU A 131 -5.40 0.59 -1.58
C LEU A 131 -6.52 1.21 -2.42
N LEU A 132 -6.78 2.50 -2.22
CA LEU A 132 -7.84 3.22 -2.91
C LEU A 132 -7.33 3.88 -4.21
N TYR A 133 -6.11 4.42 -4.19
CA TYR A 133 -5.61 5.25 -5.29
C TYR A 133 -4.65 4.52 -6.23
N GLY A 134 -4.01 3.42 -5.79
CA GLY A 134 -2.96 2.75 -6.54
C GLY A 134 -3.38 1.39 -7.11
N ILE A 135 -4.13 0.59 -6.36
CA ILE A 135 -4.58 -0.73 -6.80
C ILE A 135 -5.82 -0.57 -7.66
N PRO A 136 -5.87 -1.13 -8.89
CA PRO A 136 -7.05 -1.03 -9.75
C PRO A 136 -8.30 -1.68 -9.14
N GLU A 137 -9.47 -1.07 -9.38
CA GLU A 137 -10.75 -1.53 -8.84
C GLU A 137 -11.10 -2.98 -9.22
N TYR A 138 -10.68 -3.44 -10.39
CA TYR A 138 -10.91 -4.84 -10.81
C TYR A 138 -10.12 -5.87 -9.97
N ARG A 139 -9.08 -5.45 -9.22
CA ARG A 139 -8.35 -6.27 -8.25
C ARG A 139 -8.83 -6.07 -6.82
N LEU A 140 -9.10 -4.82 -6.48
CA LEU A 140 -9.53 -4.41 -5.15
C LEU A 140 -10.64 -3.37 -5.28
N PRO A 141 -11.93 -3.77 -5.20
CA PRO A 141 -13.02 -2.82 -5.28
C PRO A 141 -12.92 -1.74 -4.22
N ASN A 142 -13.14 -0.48 -4.61
CA ASN A 142 -13.06 0.67 -3.71
C ASN A 142 -14.05 0.56 -2.54
N SER A 143 -15.20 -0.09 -2.76
CA SER A 143 -16.18 -0.38 -1.70
C SER A 143 -15.60 -1.26 -0.59
N VAL A 144 -14.76 -2.25 -0.94
CA VAL A 144 -14.09 -3.13 0.04
C VAL A 144 -13.15 -2.31 0.91
N VAL A 145 -12.36 -1.41 0.30
CA VAL A 145 -11.44 -0.54 1.05
C VAL A 145 -12.19 0.39 1.99
N ARG A 146 -13.29 0.99 1.52
CA ARG A 146 -14.15 1.86 2.36
C ARG A 146 -14.78 1.11 3.53
N ASN A 147 -15.20 -0.14 3.32
CA ASN A 147 -15.75 -0.98 4.39
C ASN A 147 -14.70 -1.29 5.46
N GLU A 148 -13.46 -1.60 5.07
CA GLU A 148 -12.36 -1.80 6.03
C GLU A 148 -12.05 -0.52 6.81
N ILE A 149 -12.05 0.65 6.15
CA ILE A 149 -11.87 1.94 6.82
C ILE A 149 -13.02 2.21 7.78
N LYS A 150 -14.25 1.96 7.36
CA LYS A 150 -15.44 2.11 8.21
C LYS A 150 -15.37 1.27 9.46
N LYS A 151 -14.93 0.02 9.37
CA LYS A 151 -14.68 -0.84 10.54
C LYS A 151 -13.67 -0.18 11.51
N ILE A 152 -12.64 0.48 10.99
CA ILE A 152 -11.63 1.18 11.81
C ILE A 152 -12.23 2.46 12.42
N GLU A 153 -13.06 3.21 11.70
CA GLU A 153 -13.82 4.35 12.24
C GLU A 153 -14.74 3.92 13.40
N ASP A 154 -15.42 2.78 13.23
CA ASP A 154 -16.33 2.22 14.26
C ASP A 154 -15.57 1.80 15.55
N LEU A 155 -14.24 1.60 15.47
CA LEU A 155 -13.37 1.47 16.64
C LEU A 155 -13.11 2.82 17.36
N GLY A 156 -13.65 3.93 16.86
CA GLY A 156 -13.47 5.27 17.40
C GLY A 156 -12.18 5.96 16.93
N VAL A 157 -11.65 5.57 15.76
CA VAL A 157 -10.54 6.28 15.09
C VAL A 157 -11.10 7.49 14.34
N GLU A 158 -10.50 8.65 14.56
CA GLU A 158 -10.84 9.88 13.84
C GLU A 158 -9.99 9.98 12.56
N PHE A 159 -10.62 10.25 11.41
CA PHE A 159 -9.91 10.53 10.15
C PHE A 159 -10.02 12.00 9.78
N ARG A 160 -8.88 12.68 9.64
CA ARG A 160 -8.75 14.05 9.17
C ARG A 160 -8.12 14.04 7.79
N THR A 161 -8.96 14.09 6.75
CA THR A 161 -8.54 14.04 5.34
C THR A 161 -8.28 15.44 4.77
N GLY A 162 -7.53 15.52 3.66
CA GLY A 162 -7.13 16.79 3.04
C GLY A 162 -6.03 17.53 3.81
N ILE A 163 -5.40 16.90 4.80
CA ILE A 163 -4.39 17.54 5.66
C ILE A 163 -3.00 16.97 5.34
N THR A 164 -2.12 17.82 4.83
CA THR A 164 -0.75 17.47 4.50
C THR A 164 0.21 17.86 5.61
N ILE A 165 0.72 16.89 6.36
CA ILE A 165 1.76 17.14 7.37
C ILE A 165 3.09 17.50 6.70
N GLY A 166 3.80 18.49 7.26
CA GLY A 166 5.00 19.10 6.67
C GLY A 166 4.68 20.21 5.67
N ARG A 167 3.44 20.74 5.69
CA ARG A 167 3.02 21.89 4.90
C ARG A 167 2.31 22.89 5.79
N ASP A 168 2.51 24.17 5.48
CA ASP A 168 1.96 25.28 6.24
C ASP A 168 2.35 25.15 7.73
N ASN A 169 1.40 25.26 8.65
CA ASN A 169 1.65 25.11 10.09
C ASN A 169 1.42 23.67 10.59
N GLN A 170 1.16 22.71 9.70
CA GLN A 170 0.92 21.31 10.05
C GLN A 170 2.26 20.56 10.09
N THR A 171 2.88 20.50 11.25
CA THR A 171 4.21 19.87 11.47
C THR A 171 4.14 18.78 12.54
N ILE A 172 5.19 17.98 12.66
CA ILE A 172 5.36 17.04 13.77
C ILE A 172 5.27 17.78 15.12
N ASP A 173 5.87 18.98 15.22
CA ASP A 173 5.84 19.77 16.44
C ASP A 173 4.45 20.31 16.76
N SER A 174 3.67 20.70 15.75
CA SER A 174 2.29 21.16 15.99
C SER A 174 1.41 20.01 16.51
N ILE A 175 1.60 18.78 16.00
CA ILE A 175 0.88 17.60 16.48
C ILE A 175 1.22 17.33 17.96
N PHE A 176 2.49 17.37 18.36
CA PHE A 176 2.84 17.22 19.79
C PHE A 176 2.24 18.33 20.66
N LYS A 177 2.19 19.58 20.15
CA LYS A 177 1.53 20.70 20.86
C LYS A 177 0.01 20.51 21.04
N GLU A 178 -0.64 19.73 20.15
CA GLU A 178 -2.04 19.33 20.31
C GLU A 178 -2.24 18.23 21.38
N GLY A 179 -1.16 17.78 22.05
CA GLY A 179 -1.20 16.84 23.15
C GLY A 179 -1.22 15.38 22.74
N TYR A 180 -0.68 15.05 21.57
CA TYR A 180 -0.43 13.65 21.21
C TYR A 180 0.82 13.12 21.92
N ASP A 181 0.74 11.91 22.47
CA ASP A 181 1.82 11.23 23.19
C ASP A 181 2.84 10.58 22.25
N ALA A 182 2.40 10.15 21.08
CA ALA A 182 3.24 9.58 20.04
C ALA A 182 2.70 9.86 18.65
N ILE A 183 3.57 9.78 17.63
CA ILE A 183 3.25 9.99 16.22
C ILE A 183 3.76 8.77 15.43
N PHE A 184 2.93 8.25 14.53
CA PHE A 184 3.32 7.23 13.57
C PHE A 184 3.38 7.81 12.15
N ILE A 185 4.47 7.58 11.43
CA ILE A 185 4.66 7.96 10.03
C ILE A 185 4.47 6.71 9.15
N GLY A 186 3.34 6.66 8.43
CA GLY A 186 2.96 5.57 7.52
C GLY A 186 2.69 6.05 6.09
N THR A 187 3.45 7.03 5.61
CA THR A 187 3.22 7.72 4.32
C THR A 187 3.64 6.93 3.09
N GLY A 188 4.25 5.77 3.28
CA GLY A 188 4.69 4.89 2.19
C GLY A 188 5.69 5.55 1.24
N THR A 189 5.61 5.16 -0.04
CA THR A 189 6.45 5.68 -1.13
C THR A 189 5.58 6.36 -2.18
N SER A 190 5.22 7.61 -1.94
CA SER A 190 4.26 8.36 -2.77
C SER A 190 4.90 9.06 -3.98
N LEU A 191 6.23 9.19 -4.03
CA LEU A 191 6.91 9.81 -5.15
C LEU A 191 7.40 8.77 -6.16
N PRO A 192 6.98 8.85 -7.44
CA PRO A 192 7.53 8.00 -8.47
C PRO A 192 9.00 8.30 -8.70
N LYS A 193 9.78 7.27 -9.01
CA LYS A 193 11.14 7.43 -9.53
C LYS A 193 11.04 7.90 -10.99
N THR A 194 12.00 8.72 -11.39
CA THR A 194 12.18 9.14 -12.77
C THR A 194 13.34 8.39 -13.40
N VAL A 195 13.34 8.30 -14.71
CA VAL A 195 14.49 7.88 -15.51
C VAL A 195 15.17 9.14 -16.07
N ASP A 196 16.48 9.15 -16.07
CA ASP A 196 17.24 10.23 -16.70
C ASP A 196 17.51 9.84 -18.16
N LEU A 197 16.48 10.02 -19.00
CA LEU A 197 16.53 9.70 -20.41
C LEU A 197 16.06 10.89 -21.25
N PRO A 198 16.68 11.12 -22.43
CA PRO A 198 16.23 12.13 -23.36
C PRO A 198 14.74 11.96 -23.68
N GLY A 199 13.98 13.07 -23.66
CA GLY A 199 12.57 13.07 -23.99
C GLY A 199 11.62 12.64 -22.87
N VAL A 200 12.09 12.40 -21.64
CA VAL A 200 11.23 12.01 -20.50
C VAL A 200 10.15 13.05 -20.16
N THR A 201 10.35 14.30 -20.57
CA THR A 201 9.41 15.41 -20.35
C THR A 201 8.45 15.64 -21.52
N LEU A 202 8.50 14.84 -22.58
CA LEU A 202 7.59 14.95 -23.72
C LEU A 202 6.12 14.74 -23.30
N HIS A 203 5.22 15.44 -23.98
CA HIS A 203 3.79 15.18 -23.85
C HIS A 203 3.47 13.72 -24.21
N GLY A 204 2.75 13.02 -23.33
CA GLY A 204 2.41 11.61 -23.52
C GLY A 204 3.36 10.65 -22.80
N VAL A 205 4.43 11.14 -22.15
CA VAL A 205 5.22 10.38 -21.18
C VAL A 205 4.68 10.68 -19.77
N HIS A 206 4.21 9.66 -19.09
CA HIS A 206 3.54 9.77 -17.78
C HIS A 206 4.08 8.76 -16.78
N GLN A 207 3.82 8.98 -15.50
CA GLN A 207 4.05 7.99 -14.46
C GLN A 207 2.87 7.01 -14.37
N SER A 208 3.14 5.71 -14.28
CA SER A 208 2.09 4.68 -14.18
C SER A 208 1.19 4.88 -12.97
N ILE A 209 1.74 5.30 -11.84
CA ILE A 209 0.94 5.57 -10.65
C ILE A 209 -0.07 6.72 -10.85
N ALA A 210 0.26 7.71 -11.69
CA ALA A 210 -0.65 8.79 -12.01
C ALA A 210 -1.83 8.30 -12.87
N LEU A 211 -1.58 7.37 -13.82
CA LEU A 211 -2.65 6.71 -14.57
C LEU A 211 -3.60 5.99 -13.63
N LEU A 212 -3.06 5.13 -12.74
CA LEU A 212 -3.86 4.34 -11.80
C LEU A 212 -4.71 5.24 -10.90
N HIS A 213 -4.11 6.30 -10.37
CA HIS A 213 -4.81 7.30 -9.56
C HIS A 213 -5.98 7.96 -10.32
N GLN A 214 -5.74 8.38 -11.57
CA GLN A 214 -6.78 9.02 -12.39
C GLN A 214 -7.91 8.06 -12.76
N VAL A 215 -7.57 6.79 -13.07
CA VAL A 215 -8.59 5.78 -13.40
C VAL A 215 -9.41 5.41 -12.17
N ASN A 216 -8.80 5.23 -11.01
CA ASN A 216 -9.55 4.98 -9.77
C ASN A 216 -10.45 6.17 -9.41
N ALA A 217 -9.97 7.42 -9.56
CA ALA A 217 -10.78 8.62 -9.36
C ALA A 217 -11.94 8.72 -10.38
N TYR A 218 -11.75 8.24 -11.62
CA TYR A 218 -12.80 8.16 -12.60
C TYR A 218 -13.86 7.10 -12.23
N ASN A 219 -13.45 5.92 -11.80
CA ASN A 219 -14.35 4.86 -11.36
C ASN A 219 -15.19 5.31 -10.14
N ASP A 220 -14.61 6.14 -9.28
CA ASP A 220 -15.32 6.77 -8.14
C ASP A 220 -16.22 7.96 -8.55
N GLY A 221 -16.24 8.34 -9.82
CA GLY A 221 -17.02 9.49 -10.30
C GLY A 221 -16.43 10.86 -9.93
N ALA A 222 -15.23 10.90 -9.33
CA ALA A 222 -14.58 12.15 -8.91
C ALA A 222 -14.03 12.96 -10.09
N VAL A 223 -13.66 12.29 -11.19
CA VAL A 223 -13.19 12.95 -12.43
C VAL A 223 -13.88 12.36 -13.66
N SER A 224 -13.95 13.11 -14.73
CA SER A 224 -14.54 12.64 -16.00
C SER A 224 -13.52 11.87 -16.86
N LYS A 225 -13.98 11.00 -17.75
CA LYS A 225 -13.14 10.19 -18.68
C LYS A 225 -12.13 11.04 -19.46
N ARG A 226 -12.42 12.31 -19.73
CA ARG A 226 -11.51 13.23 -20.47
C ARG A 226 -10.16 13.46 -19.76
N HIS A 227 -10.10 13.28 -18.44
CA HIS A 227 -8.87 13.45 -17.65
C HIS A 227 -7.95 12.24 -17.73
N ILE A 228 -8.45 11.07 -18.20
CA ILE A 228 -7.62 9.88 -18.35
C ILE A 228 -6.74 10.07 -19.59
N PRO A 229 -5.40 9.91 -19.45
CA PRO A 229 -4.47 10.14 -20.54
C PRO A 229 -4.37 8.94 -21.49
N LEU A 230 -5.50 8.37 -21.90
CA LEU A 230 -5.62 7.25 -22.83
C LEU A 230 -6.70 7.54 -23.87
N ARG A 231 -6.49 7.07 -25.10
CA ARG A 231 -7.48 7.08 -26.17
C ARG A 231 -7.52 5.71 -26.82
N GLU A 232 -8.69 5.27 -27.20
CA GLU A 232 -8.90 4.00 -27.89
C GLU A 232 -8.03 3.92 -29.16
N GLY A 233 -7.40 2.77 -29.38
CA GLY A 233 -6.51 2.51 -30.53
C GLY A 233 -5.08 3.09 -30.40
N GLU A 234 -4.76 3.86 -29.34
CA GLU A 234 -3.37 4.32 -29.10
C GLU A 234 -2.45 3.14 -28.78
N LYS A 235 -1.20 3.20 -29.31
CA LYS A 235 -0.12 2.29 -28.94
C LYS A 235 0.55 2.80 -27.66
N VAL A 236 0.54 1.98 -26.63
CA VAL A 236 1.00 2.33 -25.29
C VAL A 236 2.20 1.49 -24.89
N ALA A 237 3.30 2.13 -24.51
CA ALA A 237 4.41 1.46 -23.86
C ALA A 237 4.31 1.59 -22.33
N VAL A 238 4.49 0.50 -21.60
CA VAL A 238 4.68 0.50 -20.15
C VAL A 238 6.11 0.10 -19.85
N ILE A 239 6.89 0.99 -19.25
CA ILE A 239 8.31 0.78 -18.97
C ILE A 239 8.49 0.21 -17.57
N GLY A 240 8.92 -1.04 -17.49
CA GLY A 240 9.11 -1.77 -16.23
C GLY A 240 8.28 -3.05 -16.18
N CYS A 241 8.59 -3.95 -15.23
CA CYS A 241 7.93 -5.26 -15.12
C CYS A 241 7.69 -5.67 -13.64
N GLY A 242 7.16 -4.73 -12.83
CA GLY A 242 6.68 -4.98 -11.49
C GLY A 242 5.15 -4.97 -11.43
N ASN A 243 4.56 -5.20 -10.25
CA ASN A 243 3.10 -5.22 -10.07
C ASN A 243 2.43 -3.93 -10.57
N VAL A 244 3.05 -2.75 -10.35
CA VAL A 244 2.54 -1.46 -10.86
C VAL A 244 2.54 -1.42 -12.40
N ALA A 245 3.52 -2.07 -13.05
CA ALA A 245 3.54 -2.17 -14.51
C ALA A 245 2.40 -3.06 -15.01
N MET A 246 2.16 -4.20 -14.37
CA MET A 246 1.03 -5.09 -14.69
C MET A 246 -0.31 -4.37 -14.51
N ASP A 247 -0.48 -3.68 -13.37
CA ASP A 247 -1.68 -2.90 -13.08
C ASP A 247 -1.92 -1.80 -14.12
N ALA A 248 -0.88 -1.06 -14.51
CA ALA A 248 -0.97 -0.01 -15.51
C ALA A 248 -1.27 -0.57 -16.92
N ALA A 249 -0.61 -1.65 -17.31
CA ALA A 249 -0.83 -2.32 -18.60
C ALA A 249 -2.25 -2.87 -18.71
N ARG A 250 -2.69 -3.62 -17.71
CA ARG A 250 -4.05 -4.20 -17.65
C ARG A 250 -5.13 -3.11 -17.55
N THR A 251 -4.82 -1.99 -16.90
CA THR A 251 -5.71 -0.83 -16.89
C THR A 251 -5.79 -0.19 -18.29
N ALA A 252 -4.66 0.03 -18.94
CA ALA A 252 -4.63 0.68 -20.25
C ALA A 252 -5.37 -0.14 -21.33
N ILE A 253 -5.19 -1.48 -21.35
CA ILE A 253 -5.87 -2.34 -22.35
C ILE A 253 -7.40 -2.30 -22.19
N ARG A 254 -7.93 -2.14 -20.95
CA ARG A 254 -9.36 -1.97 -20.70
C ARG A 254 -9.93 -0.65 -21.25
N PHE A 255 -9.07 0.31 -21.59
CA PHE A 255 -9.45 1.53 -22.30
C PHE A 255 -9.34 1.41 -23.82
N GLY A 256 -9.15 0.19 -24.36
CA GLY A 256 -9.11 -0.09 -25.81
C GLY A 256 -7.79 0.29 -26.48
N THR A 257 -6.69 0.31 -25.74
CA THR A 257 -5.34 0.62 -26.28
C THR A 257 -4.58 -0.66 -26.62
N ASP A 258 -3.60 -0.57 -27.55
CA ASP A 258 -2.63 -1.63 -27.84
C ASP A 258 -1.43 -1.48 -26.89
N VAL A 259 -1.29 -2.39 -25.94
CA VAL A 259 -0.33 -2.24 -24.83
C VAL A 259 0.85 -3.16 -24.98
N THR A 260 2.05 -2.61 -24.83
CA THR A 260 3.31 -3.35 -24.80
C THR A 260 4.11 -2.98 -23.56
N VAL A 261 4.40 -3.96 -22.73
CA VAL A 261 5.35 -3.84 -21.61
C VAL A 261 6.77 -3.95 -22.16
N VAL A 262 7.59 -2.95 -21.90
CA VAL A 262 8.99 -2.90 -22.32
C VAL A 262 9.89 -3.08 -21.10
N TYR A 263 10.68 -4.15 -21.09
CA TYR A 263 11.51 -4.51 -19.95
C TYR A 263 12.94 -4.88 -20.35
N ARG A 264 13.91 -4.30 -19.63
CA ARG A 264 15.34 -4.52 -19.89
C ARG A 264 15.85 -5.92 -19.53
N GLY A 265 15.16 -6.63 -18.66
CA GLY A 265 15.54 -7.98 -18.22
C GLY A 265 14.81 -9.09 -18.98
N LYS A 266 15.07 -10.32 -18.56
CA LYS A 266 14.39 -11.54 -19.02
C LYS A 266 13.14 -11.82 -18.20
N PRO A 267 12.24 -12.72 -18.65
CA PRO A 267 11.06 -13.12 -17.88
C PRO A 267 11.38 -13.54 -16.44
N ASP A 268 12.43 -14.34 -16.24
CA ASP A 268 12.86 -14.84 -14.92
C ASP A 268 13.32 -13.73 -13.95
N ASN A 269 13.61 -12.52 -14.46
CA ASN A 269 14.03 -11.37 -13.66
C ASN A 269 12.90 -10.38 -13.38
N MET A 270 11.65 -10.65 -13.78
CA MET A 270 10.53 -9.79 -13.50
C MET A 270 10.26 -9.74 -11.98
N SER A 271 9.82 -8.58 -11.50
CA SER A 271 9.43 -8.41 -10.08
C SER A 271 7.93 -8.55 -9.84
N ALA A 272 7.11 -8.59 -10.90
CA ALA A 272 5.71 -8.94 -10.81
C ALA A 272 5.54 -10.44 -10.48
N SER A 273 4.42 -10.80 -9.87
CA SER A 273 4.10 -12.21 -9.67
C SER A 273 3.77 -12.90 -11.00
N GLU A 274 4.08 -14.18 -11.09
CA GLU A 274 3.76 -14.99 -12.28
C GLU A 274 2.27 -14.93 -12.61
N LYS A 275 1.41 -14.94 -11.59
CA LYS A 275 -0.03 -14.82 -11.77
C LYS A 275 -0.42 -13.52 -12.46
N GLU A 276 0.10 -12.37 -12.00
CA GLU A 276 -0.18 -11.06 -12.60
C GLU A 276 0.30 -10.98 -14.05
N TYR A 277 1.44 -11.58 -14.33
CA TYR A 277 1.99 -11.68 -15.70
C TYR A 277 1.07 -12.51 -16.60
N GLN A 278 0.66 -13.71 -16.15
CA GLN A 278 -0.24 -14.58 -16.91
C GLN A 278 -1.61 -13.94 -17.16
N GLU A 279 -2.14 -13.23 -16.17
CA GLU A 279 -3.38 -12.47 -16.32
C GLU A 279 -3.22 -11.33 -17.35
N ALA A 280 -2.09 -10.63 -17.35
CA ALA A 280 -1.80 -9.58 -18.34
C ALA A 280 -1.70 -10.15 -19.76
N LEU A 281 -1.02 -11.29 -19.94
CA LEU A 281 -0.96 -12.02 -21.22
C LEU A 281 -2.36 -12.44 -21.70
N ALA A 282 -3.17 -13.00 -20.81
CA ALA A 282 -4.52 -13.46 -21.14
C ALA A 282 -5.44 -12.32 -21.55
N GLU A 283 -5.19 -11.08 -21.07
CA GLU A 283 -5.89 -9.86 -21.45
C GLU A 283 -5.36 -9.24 -22.74
N GLY A 284 -4.28 -9.79 -23.33
CA GLY A 284 -3.75 -9.32 -24.62
C GLY A 284 -2.61 -8.30 -24.49
N VAL A 285 -1.98 -8.16 -23.33
CA VAL A 285 -0.79 -7.32 -23.18
C VAL A 285 0.41 -7.97 -23.84
N ASN A 286 1.13 -7.23 -24.69
CA ASN A 286 2.37 -7.68 -25.31
C ASN A 286 3.58 -7.41 -24.40
N PHE A 287 4.65 -8.23 -24.55
CA PHE A 287 5.88 -8.09 -23.77
C PHE A 287 7.11 -8.07 -24.68
N LEU A 288 7.99 -7.08 -24.45
CA LEU A 288 9.31 -6.99 -25.07
C LEU A 288 10.38 -7.15 -23.99
N TRP A 289 10.99 -8.32 -23.94
CA TRP A 289 12.06 -8.66 -23.04
C TRP A 289 13.42 -8.24 -23.59
N GLU A 290 14.38 -7.93 -22.71
CA GLU A 290 15.72 -7.49 -23.09
C GLU A 290 15.72 -6.21 -23.96
N HIS A 291 14.71 -5.34 -23.76
CA HIS A 291 14.56 -4.05 -24.40
C HIS A 291 14.77 -2.94 -23.35
N GLU A 292 15.94 -2.31 -23.34
CA GLU A 292 16.28 -1.25 -22.41
C GLU A 292 15.98 0.11 -23.02
N PRO A 293 15.07 0.93 -22.46
CA PRO A 293 14.80 2.26 -22.94
C PRO A 293 16.04 3.15 -22.90
N LYS A 294 16.29 3.85 -24.02
CA LYS A 294 17.43 4.78 -24.20
C LYS A 294 16.97 6.23 -24.37
N ALA A 295 15.87 6.45 -25.09
CA ALA A 295 15.31 7.78 -25.32
C ALA A 295 13.85 7.72 -25.72
N PHE A 296 13.14 8.80 -25.47
CA PHE A 296 11.81 9.05 -26.01
C PHE A 296 11.90 10.13 -27.08
N VAL A 297 11.32 9.88 -28.26
CA VAL A 297 11.41 10.78 -29.42
C VAL A 297 10.02 11.35 -29.69
N GLY A 298 9.93 12.67 -29.77
CA GLY A 298 8.70 13.41 -30.03
C GLY A 298 8.57 13.89 -31.46
N ASP A 299 7.36 14.34 -31.79
CA ASP A 299 7.09 15.13 -33.00
C ASP A 299 7.42 16.62 -32.79
N ASP A 300 7.23 17.44 -33.84
CA ASP A 300 7.47 18.89 -33.79
C ASP A 300 6.60 19.63 -32.74
N LYS A 301 5.54 19.00 -32.26
CA LYS A 301 4.66 19.51 -31.19
C LYS A 301 5.08 19.03 -29.79
N GLY A 302 6.19 18.32 -29.69
CA GLY A 302 6.69 17.78 -28.43
C GLY A 302 5.85 16.62 -27.87
N LYS A 303 5.06 15.93 -28.70
CA LYS A 303 4.31 14.73 -28.30
C LYS A 303 5.14 13.48 -28.62
N VAL A 304 5.26 12.54 -27.67
CA VAL A 304 5.99 11.27 -27.89
C VAL A 304 5.40 10.49 -29.06
N ARG A 305 6.30 9.92 -29.89
CA ARG A 305 5.97 9.11 -31.07
C ARG A 305 6.75 7.80 -31.10
N HIS A 306 7.94 7.78 -30.50
CA HIS A 306 8.78 6.59 -30.53
C HIS A 306 9.51 6.42 -29.19
N VAL A 307 9.82 5.17 -28.88
CA VAL A 307 10.75 4.79 -27.83
C VAL A 307 11.96 4.13 -28.49
N VAL A 308 13.14 4.70 -28.27
CA VAL A 308 14.40 4.10 -28.68
C VAL A 308 14.85 3.15 -27.58
N VAL A 309 15.18 1.93 -27.95
CA VAL A 309 15.59 0.88 -27.03
C VAL A 309 16.89 0.22 -27.47
N ASN A 310 17.72 -0.18 -26.50
CA ASN A 310 18.83 -1.08 -26.74
C ASN A 310 18.33 -2.52 -26.61
N THR A 311 18.71 -3.37 -27.54
CA THR A 311 18.43 -4.81 -27.53
C THR A 311 19.71 -5.60 -27.74
N PRO A 312 19.76 -6.91 -27.51
CA PRO A 312 20.93 -7.74 -27.82
C PRO A 312 21.36 -7.69 -29.29
N GLU A 313 20.43 -7.34 -30.18
CA GLU A 313 20.67 -7.24 -31.63
C GLU A 313 21.07 -5.82 -32.09
N GLY A 314 21.09 -4.86 -31.16
CA GLY A 314 21.37 -3.45 -31.42
C GLY A 314 20.22 -2.50 -31.06
N GLU A 315 20.34 -1.25 -31.47
CA GLU A 315 19.35 -0.20 -31.20
C GLU A 315 18.12 -0.37 -32.12
N LYS A 316 16.94 -0.26 -31.55
CA LYS A 316 15.66 -0.26 -32.28
C LYS A 316 14.82 0.95 -31.91
N THR A 317 14.05 1.45 -32.86
CA THR A 317 13.08 2.54 -32.66
C THR A 317 11.67 1.97 -32.82
N LEU A 318 10.87 2.06 -31.78
CA LEU A 318 9.54 1.46 -31.70
C LEU A 318 8.48 2.57 -31.63
N PRO A 319 7.39 2.50 -32.43
CA PRO A 319 6.35 3.51 -32.46
C PRO A 319 5.39 3.35 -31.27
N PHE A 320 5.20 4.43 -30.51
CA PHE A 320 4.24 4.51 -29.42
C PHE A 320 3.64 5.92 -29.30
N ASP A 321 2.35 5.98 -29.03
CA ASP A 321 1.61 7.24 -28.84
C ASP A 321 1.66 7.72 -27.40
N ARG A 322 1.91 6.79 -26.45
CA ARG A 322 2.01 7.05 -25.01
C ARG A 322 3.04 6.16 -24.34
N VAL A 323 3.61 6.68 -23.27
CA VAL A 323 4.56 5.94 -22.43
C VAL A 323 4.16 6.11 -20.97
N PHE A 324 4.10 5.01 -20.24
CA PHE A 324 3.90 4.99 -18.80
C PHE A 324 5.12 4.39 -18.08
N LEU A 325 5.72 5.17 -17.19
CA LEU A 325 6.89 4.77 -16.43
C LEU A 325 6.47 4.04 -15.15
N ALA A 326 6.87 2.79 -15.02
CA ALA A 326 6.63 1.92 -13.86
C ALA A 326 7.95 1.44 -13.23
N VAL A 327 8.88 2.38 -13.01
CA VAL A 327 10.26 2.11 -12.57
C VAL A 327 10.45 2.22 -11.06
N GLY A 328 9.36 2.12 -10.32
CA GLY A 328 9.33 2.14 -8.86
C GLY A 328 9.06 3.52 -8.27
N SER A 329 9.06 3.58 -6.94
CA SER A 329 8.75 4.77 -6.16
C SER A 329 9.77 4.97 -5.02
N ARG A 330 9.69 6.13 -4.36
CA ARG A 330 10.50 6.50 -3.20
C ARG A 330 9.68 7.30 -2.19
N PRO A 331 10.09 7.37 -0.93
CA PRO A 331 9.42 8.20 0.07
C PRO A 331 9.41 9.67 -0.32
N ALA A 332 8.39 10.39 0.12
CA ALA A 332 8.36 11.85 0.07
C ALA A 332 9.06 12.40 1.32
N ASN A 333 10.14 13.17 1.14
CA ASN A 333 10.95 13.67 2.26
C ASN A 333 10.33 14.88 2.97
N ARG A 334 9.14 15.35 2.58
CA ARG A 334 8.55 16.59 3.10
C ARG A 334 8.43 16.59 4.63
N ILE A 335 7.91 15.52 5.23
CA ILE A 335 7.75 15.44 6.70
C ILE A 335 9.11 15.52 7.37
N VAL A 336 10.07 14.75 6.88
CA VAL A 336 11.43 14.67 7.45
C VAL A 336 12.18 16.00 7.30
N SER A 337 12.02 16.68 6.13
CA SER A 337 12.67 17.97 5.89
C SER A 337 12.08 19.15 6.69
N THR A 338 10.92 18.97 7.28
CA THR A 338 10.23 19.97 8.10
C THR A 338 10.17 19.63 9.59
N ALA A 339 10.85 18.55 9.99
CA ALA A 339 10.88 18.09 11.37
C ALA A 339 12.32 17.78 11.79
N ASP A 340 12.81 18.45 12.83
CA ASP A 340 14.12 18.19 13.36
C ASP A 340 14.22 16.80 14.01
N GLY A 341 15.39 16.17 13.90
CA GLY A 341 15.74 14.93 14.60
C GLY A 341 15.19 13.64 13.98
N ILE A 342 14.58 13.68 12.77
CA ILE A 342 14.20 12.48 12.02
C ILE A 342 15.22 12.26 10.89
N GLU A 343 16.00 11.20 10.99
CA GLU A 343 17.01 10.85 10.00
C GLU A 343 16.45 9.88 8.94
N VAL A 344 17.07 9.96 7.75
CA VAL A 344 16.78 9.06 6.63
C VAL A 344 18.09 8.48 6.09
N ASP A 345 17.98 7.32 5.45
CA ASP A 345 19.10 6.73 4.72
C ASP A 345 19.41 7.51 3.42
N ALA A 346 20.51 7.14 2.75
CA ALA A 346 20.94 7.76 1.49
C ALA A 346 19.88 7.68 0.35
N LYS A 347 18.83 6.85 0.51
CA LYS A 347 17.73 6.69 -0.44
C LYS A 347 16.45 7.39 0.02
N GLY A 348 16.48 8.06 1.18
CA GLY A 348 15.35 8.79 1.75
C GLY A 348 14.38 7.96 2.58
N TYR A 349 14.72 6.72 2.96
CA TYR A 349 13.90 5.89 3.86
C TYR A 349 14.16 6.27 5.30
N VAL A 350 13.11 6.34 6.12
CA VAL A 350 13.21 6.72 7.53
C VAL A 350 13.99 5.65 8.31
N ILE A 351 14.97 6.10 9.09
CA ILE A 351 15.76 5.24 9.98
C ILE A 351 14.97 5.00 11.27
N THR A 352 14.87 3.73 11.68
CA THR A 352 14.17 3.32 12.90
C THR A 352 15.03 2.42 13.78
N HIS A 353 14.73 2.40 15.07
CA HIS A 353 15.36 1.53 16.06
C HIS A 353 14.56 0.25 16.29
N GLU A 354 15.23 -0.78 16.82
CA GLU A 354 14.57 -2.04 17.23
C GLU A 354 13.97 -1.96 18.62
N HIS A 355 14.45 -1.02 19.47
CA HIS A 355 14.00 -0.87 20.85
C HIS A 355 13.80 0.63 21.22
N PRO A 356 12.57 1.14 21.35
CA PRO A 356 11.28 0.49 20.99
C PRO A 356 11.17 0.28 19.48
N TYR A 357 10.62 -0.85 19.07
CA TYR A 357 10.54 -1.20 17.65
C TYR A 357 9.80 -0.13 16.84
N GLY A 358 10.43 0.29 15.76
CA GLY A 358 9.87 1.29 14.83
C GLY A 358 10.00 2.74 15.27
N MET A 359 10.59 3.05 16.45
CA MET A 359 10.87 4.44 16.82
C MET A 359 11.97 5.02 15.92
N THR A 360 11.75 6.23 15.41
CA THR A 360 12.74 6.96 14.61
C THR A 360 13.86 7.52 15.49
N THR A 361 14.81 8.22 14.90
CA THR A 361 15.83 8.96 15.66
C THR A 361 15.26 10.08 16.53
N ARG A 362 14.00 10.47 16.28
CA ARG A 362 13.27 11.43 17.11
C ARG A 362 12.37 10.71 18.10
N ARG A 363 12.57 11.01 19.40
CA ARG A 363 11.77 10.43 20.48
C ARG A 363 10.27 10.67 20.31
N GLY A 364 9.46 9.61 20.48
CA GLY A 364 8.01 9.66 20.38
C GLY A 364 7.47 9.64 18.92
N VAL A 365 8.37 9.63 17.93
CA VAL A 365 8.01 9.51 16.53
C VAL A 365 8.39 8.12 16.03
N PHE A 366 7.43 7.40 15.48
CA PHE A 366 7.56 6.05 14.96
C PHE A 366 7.31 6.04 13.45
N ALA A 367 7.84 5.04 12.75
CA ALA A 367 7.59 4.85 11.34
C ALA A 367 7.48 3.37 10.98
N GLY A 368 6.76 3.05 9.90
CA GLY A 368 6.61 1.67 9.44
C GLY A 368 5.99 1.56 8.05
N GLY A 369 6.03 0.35 7.49
CA GLY A 369 5.64 0.09 6.11
C GLY A 369 6.68 0.57 5.11
N ASP A 370 6.26 0.90 3.88
CA ASP A 370 7.16 1.19 2.77
C ASP A 370 8.05 2.43 2.95
N VAL A 371 7.71 3.33 3.87
CA VAL A 371 8.55 4.50 4.21
C VAL A 371 9.84 4.11 4.92
N VAL A 372 9.89 2.90 5.49
CA VAL A 372 11.05 2.30 6.17
C VAL A 372 11.63 1.14 5.35
N HIS A 373 10.80 0.16 4.97
CA HIS A 373 11.23 -1.15 4.47
C HIS A 373 11.29 -1.26 2.95
N ARG A 374 11.11 -0.18 2.21
CA ARG A 374 10.95 -0.12 0.75
C ARG A 374 9.60 -0.70 0.28
N PRO A 375 9.16 -0.37 -0.96
CA PRO A 375 7.91 -0.88 -1.50
C PRO A 375 7.89 -2.41 -1.56
N GLN A 376 6.87 -2.98 -0.93
CA GLN A 376 6.63 -4.41 -0.87
C GLN A 376 5.14 -4.72 -1.05
N THR A 377 4.66 -5.80 -0.46
CA THR A 377 3.25 -6.17 -0.51
C THR A 377 2.47 -5.53 0.65
N VAL A 378 1.15 -5.39 0.47
CA VAL A 378 0.24 -4.86 1.50
C VAL A 378 0.40 -5.63 2.82
N VAL A 379 0.44 -6.95 2.78
CA VAL A 379 0.56 -7.79 4.00
C VAL A 379 1.90 -7.61 4.73
N LEU A 380 2.98 -7.24 4.04
CA LEU A 380 4.25 -6.94 4.68
C LEU A 380 4.23 -5.57 5.37
N ALA A 381 3.53 -4.59 4.79
CA ALA A 381 3.26 -3.32 5.47
C ALA A 381 2.38 -3.52 6.73
N VAL A 382 1.37 -4.39 6.65
CA VAL A 382 0.55 -4.80 7.81
C VAL A 382 1.41 -5.46 8.87
N LYS A 383 2.29 -6.39 8.51
CA LYS A 383 3.21 -7.07 9.44
C LYS A 383 4.07 -6.07 10.21
N ALA A 384 4.79 -5.21 9.49
CA ALA A 384 5.63 -4.18 10.11
C ALA A 384 4.84 -3.26 11.03
N ALA A 385 3.65 -2.83 10.60
CA ALA A 385 2.78 -1.95 11.37
C ALA A 385 2.29 -2.60 12.68
N LYS A 386 2.04 -3.92 12.71
CA LYS A 386 1.68 -4.65 13.94
C LYS A 386 2.78 -4.54 15.00
N GLU A 387 4.02 -4.76 14.60
CA GLU A 387 5.17 -4.69 15.51
C GLU A 387 5.39 -3.26 16.02
N VAL A 388 5.23 -2.26 15.16
CA VAL A 388 5.33 -0.85 15.54
C VAL A 388 4.19 -0.44 16.48
N ALA A 389 2.97 -0.90 16.28
CA ALA A 389 1.84 -0.61 17.18
C ALA A 389 2.10 -1.09 18.61
N GLU A 390 2.76 -2.25 18.78
CA GLU A 390 3.21 -2.73 20.09
C GLU A 390 4.30 -1.81 20.68
N GLY A 391 5.26 -1.38 19.85
CA GLY A 391 6.30 -0.42 20.24
C GLY A 391 5.72 0.90 20.74
N ILE A 392 4.75 1.46 20.02
CA ILE A 392 4.04 2.69 20.39
C ILE A 392 3.30 2.50 21.72
N ALA A 393 2.54 1.41 21.85
CA ALA A 393 1.76 1.16 23.06
C ALA A 393 2.64 1.09 24.30
N ARG A 394 3.74 0.34 24.26
CA ARG A 394 4.71 0.23 25.38
C ARG A 394 5.38 1.58 25.68
N TYR A 395 5.74 2.32 24.67
CA TYR A 395 6.35 3.64 24.83
C TYR A 395 5.41 4.61 25.55
N VAL A 396 4.17 4.74 25.06
CA VAL A 396 3.19 5.67 25.65
C VAL A 396 2.85 5.28 27.10
N ASP A 397 2.65 4.00 27.37
CA ASP A 397 2.41 3.54 28.75
C ASP A 397 3.59 3.90 29.68
N ALA A 398 4.83 3.73 29.20
CA ALA A 398 6.02 4.03 30.00
C ALA A 398 6.16 5.53 30.29
N ILE A 399 5.96 6.42 29.30
CA ILE A 399 6.09 7.86 29.54
C ILE A 399 4.99 8.37 30.46
N ARG A 400 3.74 7.88 30.33
CA ARG A 400 2.64 8.28 31.19
C ARG A 400 2.80 7.79 32.62
N LEU A 401 3.39 6.60 32.81
CA LEU A 401 3.73 6.12 34.14
C LEU A 401 4.81 7.00 34.80
N LEU A 402 5.86 7.36 34.07
CA LEU A 402 6.90 8.26 34.55
C LEU A 402 6.34 9.64 34.92
N ASP A 403 5.48 10.21 34.10
CA ASP A 403 4.83 11.51 34.38
C ASP A 403 3.97 11.43 35.63
N HIS A 404 3.26 10.32 35.85
CA HIS A 404 2.47 10.12 37.06
C HIS A 404 3.36 10.04 38.31
N VAL A 405 4.47 9.29 38.27
CA VAL A 405 5.44 9.20 39.37
C VAL A 405 6.03 10.59 39.70
N ASN A 406 6.48 11.33 38.69
CA ASN A 406 7.02 12.68 38.90
C ASN A 406 6.00 13.63 39.54
N GLN A 407 4.71 13.54 39.18
CA GLN A 407 3.64 14.31 39.80
C GLN A 407 3.38 13.95 41.25
N LEU A 408 3.55 12.67 41.62
CA LEU A 408 3.42 12.22 43.01
C LEU A 408 4.60 12.72 43.87
N GLU A 409 5.83 12.67 43.35
CA GLU A 409 7.02 13.20 44.03
C GLU A 409 6.97 14.70 44.26
N GLN A 410 6.36 15.47 43.33
CA GLN A 410 6.18 16.93 43.49
C GLN A 410 5.11 17.32 44.53
N LYS A 411 4.22 16.36 44.89
CA LYS A 411 3.14 16.59 45.85
C LYS A 411 3.51 16.09 47.26
N ALA A 412 4.58 15.28 47.40
CA ALA A 412 5.12 14.79 48.63
C ALA A 412 6.16 15.75 49.26
#